data_59a447990ee8ff51b143d31f4d76f435
#
_entry.id   59a447990ee8ff51b143d31f4d76f435
#
_cell.length_a   1.000
_cell.length_b   1.000
_cell.length_c   1.000
_cell.angle_alpha   90.00
_cell.angle_beta   90.00
_cell.angle_gamma   90.00
#
_symmetry.space_group_name_H-M   'P 1'
#
loop_
_entity.id
_entity.type
_entity.pdbx_description
1 polymer ?
#
loop_
_entity_poly.entity_id
_entity_poly.type
_entity_poly.pdbx_seq_one_letter_code
_entity_poly.pdbx_strand_id
1 'polypeptide(L)'
;IPLYQFFKADPEMTPLTSYTISIGNRDLIIDKIKESNPFSILKVKLGISEEEDKETISLIREKTDKTIRVDANEGWDLETGKRMSFWLADRNVEFIEQPFQSTNLKDTASLRNVSPLPLIADENSINSRDIPSLVDVFDGINIKLMKCGNLYEALEMIKLARKFKMKIMLGCMIESSIAITAASHLSPLVDYADLDGNLLIEDDPYQGVTVKNGRLKLPKEHGLGVKLKHTKNKDLQ
;
A
#
# COMPACT_ATOMS: atom_id res chain seq x y z
N ILE A 1 -25.17 -8.70 -8.10
CA ILE A 1 -24.20 -7.80 -8.74
C ILE A 1 -22.84 -7.94 -8.04
N PRO A 2 -21.70 -7.70 -8.71
CA PRO A 2 -20.39 -7.56 -8.08
C PRO A 2 -20.37 -6.43 -7.04
N LEU A 3 -19.52 -6.54 -6.04
CA LEU A 3 -19.50 -5.59 -4.92
C LEU A 3 -19.10 -4.16 -5.34
N TYR A 4 -18.18 -3.99 -6.29
CA TYR A 4 -17.82 -2.67 -6.80
C TYR A 4 -19.03 -1.95 -7.47
N GLN A 5 -19.95 -2.69 -8.11
CA GLN A 5 -21.18 -2.11 -8.66
C GLN A 5 -22.15 -1.65 -7.55
N PHE A 6 -22.20 -2.38 -6.44
CA PHE A 6 -22.96 -1.94 -5.26
C PHE A 6 -22.44 -0.59 -4.74
N PHE A 7 -21.13 -0.37 -4.78
CA PHE A 7 -20.48 0.90 -4.43
C PHE A 7 -20.56 1.95 -5.54
N LYS A 8 -21.20 1.64 -6.69
CA LYS A 8 -21.24 2.50 -7.88
C LYS A 8 -19.85 2.88 -8.40
N ALA A 9 -18.87 2.01 -8.22
CA ALA A 9 -17.50 2.21 -8.64
C ALA A 9 -17.28 1.64 -10.05
N ASP A 10 -16.51 2.36 -10.87
CA ASP A 10 -16.11 1.92 -12.21
C ASP A 10 -14.83 1.08 -12.11
N PRO A 11 -14.86 -0.22 -12.43
CA PRO A 11 -13.68 -1.09 -12.32
C PRO A 11 -12.51 -0.68 -13.21
N GLU A 12 -12.73 0.11 -14.27
CA GLU A 12 -11.66 0.62 -15.12
C GLU A 12 -10.84 1.75 -14.45
N MET A 13 -11.38 2.36 -13.40
CA MET A 13 -10.70 3.39 -12.61
C MET A 13 -9.75 2.82 -11.54
N THR A 14 -9.58 1.49 -11.49
CA THR A 14 -8.66 0.83 -10.56
C THR A 14 -7.22 1.31 -10.78
N PRO A 15 -6.54 1.88 -9.77
CA PRO A 15 -5.13 2.28 -9.90
C PRO A 15 -4.22 1.06 -10.01
N LEU A 16 -2.99 1.26 -10.45
CA LEU A 16 -1.96 0.23 -10.40
C LEU A 16 -1.62 -0.08 -8.94
N THR A 17 -1.54 -1.38 -8.61
CA THR A 17 -1.04 -1.83 -7.31
C THR A 17 0.47 -1.93 -7.31
N SER A 18 1.10 -1.66 -6.17
CA SER A 18 2.52 -1.89 -5.94
C SER A 18 2.82 -3.37 -5.70
N TYR A 19 4.10 -3.71 -5.81
CA TYR A 19 4.69 -4.96 -5.35
C TYR A 19 5.64 -4.66 -4.20
N THR A 20 5.49 -5.35 -3.07
CA THR A 20 6.25 -5.07 -1.85
C THR A 20 7.63 -5.72 -1.89
N ILE A 21 8.66 -4.90 -1.65
CA ILE A 21 10.02 -5.33 -1.34
C ILE A 21 10.23 -5.12 0.16
N SER A 22 10.29 -6.21 0.89
CA SER A 22 10.54 -6.21 2.34
C SER A 22 12.00 -5.91 2.65
N ILE A 23 12.26 -5.47 3.88
CA ILE A 23 13.61 -5.39 4.45
C ILE A 23 14.29 -6.77 4.34
N GLY A 24 15.54 -6.78 3.90
CA GLY A 24 16.27 -8.01 3.73
C GLY A 24 17.70 -7.80 3.23
N ASN A 25 18.46 -8.87 3.08
CA ASN A 25 19.78 -8.81 2.51
C ASN A 25 19.75 -8.55 0.99
N ARG A 26 20.90 -8.25 0.42
CA ARG A 26 21.08 -7.91 -1.01
C ARG A 26 20.46 -8.95 -1.96
N ASP A 27 20.65 -10.24 -1.69
CA ASP A 27 20.18 -11.31 -2.58
C ASP A 27 18.66 -11.40 -2.58
N LEU A 28 18.03 -11.30 -1.41
CA LEU A 28 16.58 -11.26 -1.26
C LEU A 28 15.97 -10.07 -2.01
N ILE A 29 16.56 -8.88 -1.89
CA ILE A 29 16.08 -7.68 -2.59
C ILE A 29 16.18 -7.89 -4.11
N ILE A 30 17.29 -8.44 -4.61
CA ILE A 30 17.47 -8.72 -6.04
C ILE A 30 16.42 -9.71 -6.55
N ASP A 31 16.12 -10.77 -5.80
CA ASP A 31 15.11 -11.75 -6.19
C ASP A 31 13.71 -11.14 -6.18
N LYS A 32 13.38 -10.32 -5.19
CA LYS A 32 12.10 -9.59 -5.17
C LYS A 32 11.96 -8.60 -6.33
N ILE A 33 13.04 -7.94 -6.75
CA ILE A 33 13.03 -7.10 -7.96
C ILE A 33 12.70 -7.94 -9.20
N LYS A 34 13.24 -9.15 -9.34
CA LYS A 34 12.90 -10.06 -10.47
C LYS A 34 11.44 -10.49 -10.42
N GLU A 35 10.95 -10.90 -9.24
CA GLU A 35 9.54 -11.28 -9.04
C GLU A 35 8.59 -10.13 -9.37
N SER A 36 9.01 -8.90 -9.13
CA SER A 36 8.22 -7.69 -9.39
C SER A 36 8.03 -7.37 -10.89
N ASN A 37 8.59 -8.14 -11.82
CA ASN A 37 8.55 -7.84 -13.26
C ASN A 37 7.15 -7.45 -13.79
N PRO A 38 6.06 -8.11 -13.39
CA PRO A 38 4.71 -7.75 -13.85
C PRO A 38 4.18 -6.40 -13.31
N PHE A 39 4.89 -5.76 -12.37
CA PHE A 39 4.47 -4.54 -11.70
C PHE A 39 5.28 -3.34 -12.18
N SER A 40 4.65 -2.17 -12.26
CA SER A 40 5.31 -0.90 -12.61
C SER A 40 5.66 -0.07 -11.38
N ILE A 41 5.19 -0.46 -10.21
CA ILE A 41 5.35 0.26 -8.96
C ILE A 41 5.87 -0.70 -7.90
N LEU A 42 6.87 -0.27 -7.14
CA LEU A 42 7.42 -1.00 -6.00
C LEU A 42 7.06 -0.26 -4.71
N LYS A 43 6.60 -0.99 -3.70
CA LYS A 43 6.60 -0.49 -2.31
C LYS A 43 7.83 -1.04 -1.61
N VAL A 44 8.66 -0.16 -1.06
CA VAL A 44 9.92 -0.53 -0.40
C VAL A 44 9.84 -0.21 1.07
N LYS A 45 9.99 -1.23 1.91
CA LYS A 45 10.04 -1.06 3.36
C LYS A 45 11.42 -0.63 3.80
N LEU A 46 11.47 0.45 4.58
CA LEU A 46 12.65 1.10 5.14
C LEU A 46 12.48 1.28 6.65
N GLY A 47 13.36 2.09 7.27
CA GLY A 47 13.24 2.47 8.68
C GLY A 47 14.18 1.70 9.61
N ILE A 48 15.25 1.09 9.09
CA ILE A 48 16.29 0.47 9.93
C ILE A 48 17.34 1.53 10.34
N SER A 49 18.01 2.10 9.35
CA SER A 49 18.96 3.21 9.50
C SER A 49 19.02 4.00 8.20
N GLU A 50 19.48 5.25 8.26
CA GLU A 50 19.63 6.09 7.06
C GLU A 50 20.56 5.45 6.03
N GLU A 51 21.65 4.81 6.48
CA GLU A 51 22.64 4.16 5.64
C GLU A 51 22.04 2.94 4.93
N GLU A 52 21.41 2.02 5.67
CA GLU A 52 20.80 0.81 5.10
C GLU A 52 19.63 1.14 4.17
N ASP A 53 18.82 2.14 4.52
CA ASP A 53 17.72 2.62 3.70
C ASP A 53 18.22 3.17 2.36
N LYS A 54 19.31 3.95 2.38
CA LYS A 54 19.97 4.46 1.17
C LYS A 54 20.62 3.36 0.33
N GLU A 55 21.25 2.38 0.96
CA GLU A 55 21.82 1.21 0.25
C GLU A 55 20.73 0.43 -0.45
N THR A 56 19.59 0.18 0.22
CA THR A 56 18.42 -0.52 -0.34
C THR A 56 17.87 0.18 -1.57
N ILE A 57 17.60 1.48 -1.46
CA ILE A 57 17.09 2.26 -2.60
C ILE A 57 18.09 2.36 -3.74
N SER A 58 19.37 2.54 -3.43
CA SER A 58 20.44 2.58 -4.45
C SER A 58 20.54 1.26 -5.21
N LEU A 59 20.50 0.12 -4.50
CA LEU A 59 20.50 -1.21 -5.10
C LEU A 59 19.28 -1.41 -6.03
N ILE A 60 18.10 -0.97 -5.62
CA ILE A 60 16.89 -1.06 -6.45
C ILE A 60 17.06 -0.19 -7.71
N ARG A 61 17.57 1.04 -7.58
CA ARG A 61 17.80 1.94 -8.71
C ARG A 61 18.85 1.45 -9.70
N GLU A 62 19.86 0.70 -9.25
CA GLU A 62 20.79 0.00 -10.15
C GLU A 62 20.10 -1.03 -11.07
N LYS A 63 18.95 -1.54 -10.67
CA LYS A 63 18.25 -2.63 -11.36
C LYS A 63 16.98 -2.20 -12.11
N THR A 64 16.36 -1.08 -11.73
CA THR A 64 15.09 -0.67 -12.32
C THR A 64 14.77 0.81 -12.11
N ASP A 65 14.06 1.40 -13.10
CA ASP A 65 13.53 2.78 -13.05
C ASP A 65 12.06 2.83 -12.64
N LYS A 66 11.47 1.71 -12.16
CA LYS A 66 10.07 1.68 -11.70
C LYS A 66 9.81 2.74 -10.64
N THR A 67 8.60 3.26 -10.59
CA THR A 67 8.15 4.14 -9.50
C THR A 67 8.29 3.42 -8.15
N ILE A 68 8.84 4.11 -7.16
CA ILE A 68 8.97 3.60 -5.79
C ILE A 68 8.03 4.37 -4.88
N ARG A 69 7.35 3.66 -3.98
CA ARG A 69 6.68 4.14 -2.79
C ARG A 69 7.47 3.65 -1.59
N VAL A 70 7.75 4.51 -0.66
CA VAL A 70 8.55 4.16 0.52
C VAL A 70 7.64 4.07 1.72
N ASP A 71 7.80 3.01 2.51
CA ASP A 71 7.18 2.85 3.82
C ASP A 71 8.31 2.79 4.87
N ALA A 72 8.43 3.86 5.65
CA ALA A 72 9.49 3.98 6.67
C ALA A 72 9.12 3.30 7.99
N ASN A 73 7.92 2.78 8.12
CA ASN A 73 7.43 1.99 9.26
C ASN A 73 7.80 2.61 10.62
N GLU A 74 7.54 3.92 10.78
CA GLU A 74 7.82 4.68 12.01
C GLU A 74 9.32 4.77 12.38
N GLY A 75 10.25 4.41 11.48
CA GLY A 75 11.66 4.17 11.83
C GLY A 75 12.56 5.40 11.83
N TRP A 76 12.09 6.57 11.39
CA TRP A 76 12.93 7.77 11.30
C TRP A 76 12.68 8.75 12.45
N ASP A 77 13.67 9.62 12.69
CA ASP A 77 13.51 10.88 13.43
C ASP A 77 13.35 12.06 12.45
N LEU A 78 13.05 13.26 12.99
CA LEU A 78 12.78 14.44 12.16
C LEU A 78 13.97 14.82 11.25
N GLU A 79 15.20 14.74 11.74
CA GLU A 79 16.36 15.15 10.97
C GLU A 79 16.69 14.12 9.87
N THR A 80 16.55 12.83 10.15
CA THR A 80 16.64 11.76 9.16
C THR A 80 15.52 11.90 8.12
N GLY A 81 14.28 12.10 8.57
CA GLY A 81 13.13 12.30 7.66
C GLY A 81 13.33 13.45 6.69
N LYS A 82 13.86 14.60 7.17
CA LYS A 82 14.19 15.73 6.30
C LYS A 82 15.23 15.35 5.25
N ARG A 83 16.37 14.80 5.67
CA ARG A 83 17.43 14.40 4.72
C ARG A 83 16.94 13.37 3.72
N MET A 84 16.22 12.34 4.20
CA MET A 84 15.69 11.27 3.36
C MET A 84 14.64 11.77 2.39
N SER A 85 13.75 12.69 2.77
CA SER A 85 12.70 13.19 1.87
C SER A 85 13.28 13.87 0.62
N PHE A 86 14.31 14.69 0.77
CA PHE A 86 15.01 15.32 -0.37
C PHE A 86 15.80 14.27 -1.18
N TRP A 87 16.52 13.39 -0.50
CA TRP A 87 17.33 12.38 -1.16
C TRP A 87 16.49 11.38 -1.98
N LEU A 88 15.30 11.01 -1.48
CA LEU A 88 14.35 10.13 -2.16
C LEU A 88 13.65 10.82 -3.34
N ALA A 89 13.38 12.13 -3.24
CA ALA A 89 12.76 12.89 -4.32
C ALA A 89 13.57 12.85 -5.62
N ASP A 90 14.91 12.86 -5.51
CA ASP A 90 15.82 12.73 -6.65
C ASP A 90 15.87 11.32 -7.25
N ARG A 91 15.10 10.37 -6.69
CA ARG A 91 15.16 8.93 -7.02
C ARG A 91 13.85 8.34 -7.45
N ASN A 92 12.98 9.14 -8.10
CA ASN A 92 11.67 8.70 -8.60
C ASN A 92 10.82 8.01 -7.53
N VAL A 93 10.86 8.51 -6.28
CA VAL A 93 9.96 8.10 -5.20
C VAL A 93 8.70 8.93 -5.27
N GLU A 94 7.53 8.27 -5.18
CA GLU A 94 6.24 8.93 -5.35
C GLU A 94 5.75 9.57 -4.04
N PHE A 95 5.97 8.91 -2.90
CA PHE A 95 5.61 9.39 -1.57
C PHE A 95 6.33 8.63 -0.46
N ILE A 96 6.24 9.13 0.77
CA ILE A 96 6.73 8.49 2.00
C ILE A 96 5.53 8.13 2.88
N GLU A 97 5.41 6.85 3.24
CA GLU A 97 4.42 6.35 4.19
C GLU A 97 5.03 6.28 5.58
N GLN A 98 4.29 6.75 6.57
CA GLN A 98 4.56 6.71 8.03
C GLN A 98 6.04 6.88 8.42
N PRO A 99 6.61 8.08 8.27
CA PRO A 99 8.04 8.30 8.56
C PRO A 99 8.39 8.16 10.04
N PHE A 100 7.49 8.58 10.95
CA PHE A 100 7.75 8.67 12.39
C PHE A 100 6.72 7.89 13.18
N GLN A 101 7.07 7.63 14.45
CA GLN A 101 6.15 7.04 15.45
C GLN A 101 4.81 7.76 15.42
N SER A 102 3.71 7.02 15.45
CA SER A 102 2.34 7.53 15.36
C SER A 102 1.97 8.53 16.45
N THR A 103 2.68 8.51 17.57
CA THR A 103 2.56 9.50 18.65
C THR A 103 3.21 10.85 18.34
N ASN A 104 4.05 10.94 17.29
CA ASN A 104 4.85 12.13 16.99
C ASN A 104 4.27 12.97 15.82
N LEU A 105 3.01 13.40 15.96
CA LEU A 105 2.32 14.21 14.96
C LEU A 105 2.97 15.58 14.72
N LYS A 106 3.63 16.15 15.75
CA LYS A 106 4.28 17.45 15.65
C LYS A 106 5.45 17.45 14.67
N ASP A 107 6.32 16.46 14.76
CA ASP A 107 7.46 16.35 13.86
C ASP A 107 7.00 15.92 12.46
N THR A 108 5.95 15.08 12.35
CA THR A 108 5.34 14.74 11.07
C THR A 108 4.80 15.98 10.35
N ALA A 109 4.07 16.86 11.04
CA ALA A 109 3.62 18.12 10.46
C ALA A 109 4.79 19.03 10.08
N SER A 110 5.88 19.03 10.87
CA SER A 110 7.09 19.79 10.56
C SER A 110 7.79 19.25 9.30
N LEU A 111 7.87 17.94 9.15
CA LEU A 111 8.41 17.31 7.95
C LEU A 111 7.54 17.61 6.73
N ARG A 112 6.21 17.47 6.84
CA ARG A 112 5.27 17.77 5.75
C ARG A 112 5.47 19.14 5.14
N ASN A 113 5.76 20.15 5.99
CA ASN A 113 5.94 21.53 5.52
C ASN A 113 7.20 21.75 4.68
N VAL A 114 8.18 20.84 4.74
CA VAL A 114 9.46 20.99 4.03
C VAL A 114 9.75 19.87 3.05
N SER A 115 9.08 18.72 3.19
CA SER A 115 9.27 17.55 2.33
C SER A 115 8.83 17.86 0.89
N PRO A 116 9.66 17.55 -0.13
CA PRO A 116 9.25 17.60 -1.52
C PRO A 116 8.33 16.43 -1.91
N LEU A 117 8.23 15.39 -1.07
CA LEU A 117 7.40 14.22 -1.27
C LEU A 117 6.19 14.25 -0.36
N PRO A 118 4.99 13.84 -0.85
CA PRO A 118 3.81 13.69 0.00
C PRO A 118 4.04 12.69 1.13
N LEU A 119 3.40 12.94 2.28
CA LEU A 119 3.39 12.03 3.42
C LEU A 119 2.04 11.31 3.52
N ILE A 120 2.07 9.98 3.65
CA ILE A 120 0.88 9.12 3.76
C ILE A 120 0.85 8.50 5.17
N ALA A 121 -0.26 8.64 5.89
CA ALA A 121 -0.47 8.05 7.21
C ALA A 121 -0.85 6.56 7.08
N ASP A 122 -0.19 5.67 7.82
CA ASP A 122 -0.57 4.27 7.99
C ASP A 122 -1.00 3.99 9.43
N GLU A 123 -0.09 3.93 10.38
CA GLU A 123 -0.38 3.65 11.79
C GLU A 123 -1.26 4.72 12.43
N ASN A 124 -1.25 5.93 11.94
CA ASN A 124 -2.14 7.01 12.38
C ASN A 124 -3.55 6.93 11.78
N SER A 125 -3.81 6.11 10.78
CA SER A 125 -5.06 6.06 10.02
C SER A 125 -5.78 4.74 10.26
N ILE A 126 -6.34 4.56 11.45
CA ILE A 126 -7.02 3.31 11.86
C ILE A 126 -8.48 3.32 11.40
N ASN A 127 -9.22 4.42 11.64
CA ASN A 127 -10.63 4.55 11.31
C ASN A 127 -10.99 6.00 10.97
N SER A 128 -12.25 6.25 10.60
CA SER A 128 -12.72 7.56 10.15
C SER A 128 -12.56 8.68 11.18
N ARG A 129 -12.58 8.36 12.48
CA ARG A 129 -12.42 9.36 13.57
C ARG A 129 -11.02 9.96 13.64
N ASP A 130 -10.02 9.27 13.11
CA ASP A 130 -8.64 9.74 13.12
C ASP A 130 -8.42 10.84 12.07
N ILE A 131 -9.12 10.76 10.93
CA ILE A 131 -8.85 11.59 9.74
C ILE A 131 -8.85 13.09 10.03
N PRO A 132 -9.79 13.68 10.80
CA PRO A 132 -9.78 15.12 11.06
C PRO A 132 -8.49 15.63 11.70
N SER A 133 -7.84 14.82 12.54
CA SER A 133 -6.58 15.18 13.21
C SER A 133 -5.36 15.07 12.30
N LEU A 134 -5.49 14.43 11.13
CA LEU A 134 -4.40 14.17 10.20
C LEU A 134 -4.31 15.19 9.06
N VAL A 135 -5.33 16.05 8.89
CA VAL A 135 -5.48 16.94 7.72
C VAL A 135 -4.28 17.87 7.50
N ASP A 136 -3.71 18.40 8.58
CA ASP A 136 -2.56 19.29 8.51
C ASP A 136 -1.22 18.59 8.82
N VAL A 137 -1.27 17.27 8.99
CA VAL A 137 -0.11 16.43 9.39
C VAL A 137 0.37 15.57 8.22
N PHE A 138 -0.57 15.04 7.42
CA PHE A 138 -0.30 14.17 6.27
C PHE A 138 -0.98 14.71 5.01
N ASP A 139 -0.48 14.33 3.84
CA ASP A 139 -1.10 14.63 2.55
C ASP A 139 -2.12 13.57 2.13
N GLY A 140 -2.06 12.40 2.76
CA GLY A 140 -2.96 11.29 2.50
C GLY A 140 -3.01 10.27 3.62
N ILE A 141 -3.86 9.27 3.44
CA ILE A 141 -4.07 8.16 4.37
C ILE A 141 -3.96 6.82 3.67
N ASN A 142 -3.51 5.79 4.38
CA ASN A 142 -3.56 4.41 3.95
C ASN A 142 -4.67 3.65 4.69
N ILE A 143 -5.72 3.28 3.99
CA ILE A 143 -6.84 2.50 4.51
C ILE A 143 -6.52 1.03 4.36
N LYS A 144 -6.57 0.26 5.45
CA LYS A 144 -6.44 -1.20 5.47
C LYS A 144 -7.67 -1.80 6.13
N LEU A 145 -8.32 -2.77 5.48
CA LEU A 145 -9.53 -3.40 6.05
C LEU A 145 -9.25 -4.06 7.40
N MET A 146 -8.05 -4.61 7.60
CA MET A 146 -7.65 -5.22 8.86
C MET A 146 -7.44 -4.19 10.00
N LYS A 147 -7.29 -2.90 9.68
CA LYS A 147 -7.28 -1.82 10.68
C LYS A 147 -8.68 -1.29 10.96
N CYS A 148 -9.40 -0.90 9.92
CA CYS A 148 -10.73 -0.28 10.06
C CYS A 148 -11.85 -1.29 10.30
N GLY A 149 -11.61 -2.57 10.08
CA GLY A 149 -12.46 -3.69 10.47
C GLY A 149 -13.55 -4.08 9.46
N ASN A 150 -13.98 -3.20 8.57
CA ASN A 150 -15.02 -3.53 7.60
C ASN A 150 -15.07 -2.54 6.41
N LEU A 151 -15.80 -2.95 5.35
CA LEU A 151 -15.96 -2.17 4.11
C LEU A 151 -16.75 -0.88 4.29
N TYR A 152 -17.70 -0.85 5.23
CA TYR A 152 -18.48 0.35 5.50
C TYR A 152 -17.60 1.45 6.11
N GLU A 153 -16.80 1.11 7.09
CA GLU A 153 -15.86 2.04 7.71
C GLU A 153 -14.82 2.53 6.68
N ALA A 154 -14.31 1.64 5.83
CA ALA A 154 -13.41 2.03 4.74
C ALA A 154 -14.06 3.04 3.79
N LEU A 155 -15.34 2.88 3.44
CA LEU A 155 -16.09 3.85 2.62
C LEU A 155 -16.27 5.20 3.33
N GLU A 156 -16.54 5.19 4.64
CA GLU A 156 -16.64 6.45 5.41
C GLU A 156 -15.26 7.15 5.48
N MET A 157 -14.17 6.39 5.64
CA MET A 157 -12.81 6.95 5.56
C MET A 157 -12.55 7.57 4.19
N ILE A 158 -12.90 6.89 3.08
CA ILE A 158 -12.77 7.42 1.72
C ILE A 158 -13.55 8.73 1.56
N LYS A 159 -14.82 8.77 1.95
CA LYS A 159 -15.66 9.97 1.86
C LYS A 159 -15.07 11.14 2.66
N LEU A 160 -14.62 10.87 3.88
CA LEU A 160 -14.11 11.90 4.76
C LEU A 160 -12.75 12.42 4.26
N ALA A 161 -11.84 11.55 3.82
CA ALA A 161 -10.56 11.94 3.23
C ALA A 161 -10.76 12.79 1.96
N ARG A 162 -11.71 12.42 1.08
CA ARG A 162 -12.09 13.23 -0.09
C ARG A 162 -12.63 14.61 0.30
N LYS A 163 -13.44 14.70 1.35
CA LYS A 163 -13.95 15.98 1.88
C LYS A 163 -12.80 16.90 2.29
N PHE A 164 -11.74 16.36 2.88
CA PHE A 164 -10.55 17.10 3.27
C PHE A 164 -9.49 17.19 2.19
N LYS A 165 -9.78 16.73 0.96
CA LYS A 165 -8.87 16.75 -0.19
C LYS A 165 -7.57 15.97 0.04
N MET A 166 -7.57 15.01 0.93
CA MET A 166 -6.43 14.12 1.17
C MET A 166 -6.33 13.07 0.06
N LYS A 167 -5.11 12.64 -0.23
CA LYS A 167 -4.86 11.46 -1.04
C LYS A 167 -5.26 10.20 -0.30
N ILE A 168 -5.66 9.18 -1.03
CA ILE A 168 -6.14 7.93 -0.45
C ILE A 168 -5.37 6.77 -1.06
N MET A 169 -4.69 6.02 -0.22
CA MET A 169 -4.15 4.72 -0.54
C MET A 169 -5.04 3.64 0.08
N LEU A 170 -5.20 2.54 -0.62
CA LEU A 170 -5.81 1.33 -0.11
C LEU A 170 -4.73 0.27 -0.02
N GLY A 171 -4.33 -0.07 1.19
CA GLY A 171 -3.30 -1.04 1.49
C GLY A 171 -3.83 -2.32 2.10
N CYS A 172 -2.91 -3.22 2.44
CA CYS A 172 -3.21 -4.49 3.07
C CYS A 172 -2.14 -4.88 4.10
N MET A 173 -2.41 -5.96 4.80
CA MET A 173 -1.42 -6.79 5.47
C MET A 173 -1.12 -8.02 4.59
N ILE A 174 -0.38 -9.01 5.09
CA ILE A 174 -0.33 -10.33 4.46
C ILE A 174 -1.67 -10.99 4.75
N GLU A 175 -2.51 -11.10 3.72
CA GLU A 175 -3.91 -11.48 3.84
C GLU A 175 -4.31 -12.43 2.72
N SER A 176 -5.31 -13.29 2.97
CA SER A 176 -5.84 -14.19 1.95
C SER A 176 -6.53 -13.46 0.80
N SER A 177 -6.75 -14.16 -0.32
CA SER A 177 -7.51 -13.64 -1.46
C SER A 177 -8.91 -13.15 -1.10
N ILE A 178 -9.52 -13.59 0.02
CA ILE A 178 -10.80 -13.06 0.49
C ILE A 178 -10.67 -11.58 0.86
N ALA A 179 -9.74 -11.26 1.74
CA ALA A 179 -9.57 -9.89 2.25
C ALA A 179 -9.03 -8.95 1.16
N ILE A 180 -8.03 -9.41 0.38
CA ILE A 180 -7.49 -8.62 -0.74
C ILE A 180 -8.57 -8.35 -1.79
N THR A 181 -9.43 -9.32 -2.11
CA THR A 181 -10.54 -9.10 -3.05
C THR A 181 -11.56 -8.13 -2.49
N ALA A 182 -11.89 -8.24 -1.19
CA ALA A 182 -12.81 -7.30 -0.54
C ALA A 182 -12.29 -5.86 -0.63
N ALA A 183 -11.02 -5.63 -0.28
CA ALA A 183 -10.37 -4.33 -0.43
C ALA A 183 -10.37 -3.87 -1.89
N SER A 184 -10.03 -4.75 -2.83
CA SER A 184 -9.92 -4.42 -4.25
C SER A 184 -11.22 -3.86 -4.84
N HIS A 185 -12.39 -4.23 -4.35
CA HIS A 185 -13.66 -3.66 -4.79
C HIS A 185 -13.82 -2.17 -4.46
N LEU A 186 -13.05 -1.64 -3.52
CA LEU A 186 -12.98 -0.21 -3.21
C LEU A 186 -11.89 0.52 -4.01
N SER A 187 -10.98 -0.21 -4.66
CA SER A 187 -9.81 0.40 -5.32
C SER A 187 -10.15 1.42 -6.41
N PRO A 188 -11.28 1.34 -7.15
CA PRO A 188 -11.64 2.40 -8.10
C PRO A 188 -11.98 3.75 -7.46
N LEU A 189 -12.15 3.81 -6.14
CA LEU A 189 -12.51 5.02 -5.39
C LEU A 189 -11.30 5.76 -4.80
N VAL A 190 -10.10 5.21 -4.96
CA VAL A 190 -8.87 5.71 -4.31
C VAL A 190 -7.80 6.13 -5.33
N ASP A 191 -6.75 6.81 -4.87
CA ASP A 191 -5.65 7.29 -5.73
C ASP A 191 -4.55 6.24 -5.90
N TYR A 192 -4.29 5.45 -4.85
CA TYR A 192 -3.19 4.47 -4.80
C TYR A 192 -3.69 3.12 -4.31
N ALA A 193 -3.11 2.04 -4.83
CA ALA A 193 -3.34 0.68 -4.35
C ALA A 193 -2.01 0.01 -3.98
N ASP A 194 -2.04 -0.77 -2.90
CA ASP A 194 -0.97 -1.60 -2.37
C ASP A 194 -1.60 -2.91 -1.85
N LEU A 195 -2.04 -3.75 -2.80
CA LEU A 195 -2.91 -4.90 -2.57
C LEU A 195 -2.28 -6.18 -3.14
N ASP A 196 -1.06 -6.47 -2.71
CA ASP A 196 -0.29 -7.65 -3.10
C ASP A 196 -0.20 -8.73 -2.02
N GLY A 197 -0.84 -8.53 -0.85
CA GLY A 197 -0.68 -9.39 0.32
C GLY A 197 -1.01 -10.86 0.08
N ASN A 198 -1.95 -11.18 -0.79
CA ASN A 198 -2.28 -12.57 -1.14
C ASN A 198 -1.24 -13.24 -2.06
N LEU A 199 -0.37 -12.47 -2.71
CA LEU A 199 0.73 -13.00 -3.52
C LEU A 199 1.91 -13.46 -2.65
N LEU A 200 1.90 -13.11 -1.36
CA LEU A 200 2.90 -13.48 -0.37
C LEU A 200 2.50 -14.72 0.45
N ILE A 201 1.36 -15.34 0.12
CA ILE A 201 0.83 -16.55 0.79
C ILE A 201 0.93 -17.73 -0.19
N GLU A 202 1.60 -18.80 0.24
CA GLU A 202 1.78 -19.99 -0.60
C GLU A 202 0.52 -20.89 -0.60
N ASP A 203 -0.15 -21.01 0.52
CA ASP A 203 -1.25 -21.95 0.76
C ASP A 203 -2.64 -21.28 0.82
N ASP A 204 -2.81 -20.12 0.19
CA ASP A 204 -4.12 -19.47 0.11
C ASP A 204 -5.15 -20.36 -0.59
N PRO A 205 -6.19 -20.84 0.12
CA PRO A 205 -7.17 -21.76 -0.46
C PRO A 205 -8.18 -21.08 -1.38
N TYR A 206 -8.15 -19.78 -1.49
CA TYR A 206 -9.13 -19.00 -2.24
C TYR A 206 -8.53 -18.38 -3.50
N GLN A 207 -9.40 -18.09 -4.45
CA GLN A 207 -9.09 -17.31 -5.65
C GLN A 207 -10.12 -16.18 -5.78
N GLY A 208 -9.64 -14.96 -5.97
CA GLY A 208 -10.47 -13.77 -6.14
C GLY A 208 -9.85 -12.81 -7.17
N VAL A 209 -9.59 -11.57 -6.75
CA VAL A 209 -8.90 -10.59 -7.58
C VAL A 209 -7.59 -11.14 -8.13
N THR A 210 -7.28 -10.82 -9.37
CA THR A 210 -5.99 -11.14 -9.99
C THR A 210 -5.27 -9.88 -10.41
N VAL A 211 -3.95 -9.96 -10.55
CA VAL A 211 -3.13 -8.84 -11.02
C VAL A 211 -2.63 -9.13 -12.43
N LYS A 212 -2.83 -8.19 -13.34
CA LYS A 212 -2.28 -8.26 -14.69
C LYS A 212 -1.55 -6.96 -15.02
N ASN A 213 -0.24 -7.05 -15.23
CA ASN A 213 0.62 -5.87 -15.48
C ASN A 213 0.43 -4.78 -14.41
N GLY A 214 0.46 -5.17 -13.14
CA GLY A 214 0.26 -4.27 -11.99
C GLY A 214 -1.19 -3.77 -11.80
N ARG A 215 -2.13 -4.11 -12.69
CA ARG A 215 -3.54 -3.69 -12.55
C ARG A 215 -4.38 -4.81 -11.94
N LEU A 216 -5.15 -4.46 -10.93
CA LEU A 216 -6.14 -5.33 -10.32
C LEU A 216 -7.27 -5.62 -11.30
N LYS A 217 -7.61 -6.90 -11.47
CA LYS A 217 -8.76 -7.37 -12.26
C LYS A 217 -9.82 -7.88 -11.30
N LEU A 218 -10.84 -7.04 -11.09
CA LEU A 218 -11.94 -7.31 -10.16
C LEU A 218 -12.81 -8.46 -10.69
N PRO A 219 -13.26 -9.38 -9.81
CA PRO A 219 -14.22 -10.41 -10.18
C PRO A 219 -15.54 -9.82 -10.68
N LYS A 220 -16.16 -10.47 -11.67
CA LYS A 220 -17.46 -10.06 -12.24
C LYS A 220 -18.65 -10.80 -11.61
N GLU A 221 -18.37 -11.78 -10.77
CA GLU A 221 -19.36 -12.58 -10.06
C GLU A 221 -20.05 -11.75 -8.96
N HIS A 222 -21.20 -12.24 -8.48
CA HIS A 222 -21.97 -11.57 -7.42
C HIS A 222 -21.18 -11.54 -6.08
N GLY A 223 -21.39 -10.48 -5.31
CA GLY A 223 -20.72 -10.27 -4.04
C GLY A 223 -19.21 -10.02 -4.23
N LEU A 224 -18.38 -10.69 -3.46
CA LEU A 224 -16.91 -10.62 -3.57
C LEU A 224 -16.38 -11.32 -4.83
N GLY A 225 -17.10 -12.31 -5.37
CA GLY A 225 -16.62 -13.12 -6.48
C GLY A 225 -15.45 -14.04 -6.14
N VAL A 226 -15.21 -14.29 -4.86
CA VAL A 226 -14.18 -15.22 -4.38
C VAL A 226 -14.67 -16.67 -4.51
N LYS A 227 -13.79 -17.56 -4.91
CA LYS A 227 -14.06 -19.00 -5.06
C LYS A 227 -13.05 -19.81 -4.25
N LEU A 228 -13.46 -20.94 -3.74
CA LEU A 228 -12.55 -21.93 -3.18
C LEU A 228 -11.75 -22.56 -4.34
N LYS A 229 -10.44 -22.62 -4.21
CA LYS A 229 -9.62 -23.40 -5.15
C LYS A 229 -9.96 -24.87 -4.97
N HIS A 230 -10.25 -25.57 -6.07
CA HIS A 230 -10.36 -27.02 -6.01
C HIS A 230 -8.96 -27.58 -5.68
N THR A 231 -8.77 -28.03 -4.45
CA THR A 231 -7.62 -28.87 -4.12
C THR A 231 -7.72 -30.11 -5.01
N LYS A 232 -6.81 -30.26 -5.96
CA LYS A 232 -6.56 -31.60 -6.50
C LYS A 232 -6.20 -32.44 -5.28
N ASN A 233 -7.03 -33.41 -4.94
CA ASN A 233 -6.68 -34.44 -3.96
C ASN A 233 -5.29 -34.95 -4.35
N LYS A 234 -4.24 -34.54 -3.63
CA LYS A 234 -3.05 -35.34 -3.54
C LYS A 234 -3.48 -36.52 -2.69
N ASP A 235 -3.66 -37.62 -3.36
CA ASP A 235 -4.00 -38.91 -2.81
C ASP A 235 -3.19 -39.15 -1.52
N LEU A 236 -3.90 -39.22 -0.41
CA LEU A 236 -3.41 -39.88 0.79
C LEU A 236 -3.28 -41.37 0.41
N GLN A 237 -2.11 -41.77 -0.02
CA GLN A 237 -1.65 -43.15 0.02
C GLN A 237 -0.60 -43.31 1.10
#